data_b2ca3b4136ba950dceabbb929ef14ac2
#
_entry.id   b2ca3b4136ba950dceabbb929ef14ac2
#
_cell.length_a   1.000
_cell.length_b   1.000
_cell.length_c   1.000
_cell.angle_alpha   90.00
_cell.angle_beta   90.00
_cell.angle_gamma   90.00
#
_symmetry.space_group_name_H-M   'P 1'
#
loop_
_entity.id
_entity.type
_entity.pdbx_description
1 polymer ?
#
loop_
_entity_poly.entity_id
_entity_poly.type
_entity_poly.pdbx_seq_one_letter_code
_entity_poly.pdbx_strand_id
1 'polypeptide(L)'
;MATAEQIKALLRSHIDRDEHRFYSIALQVAAKEARVGHTKLAGEIKGLIEKAQISNPEPKLSSVKSTVQLNRSSQELNGLLELSHPSARLSELILSSETQSRIDRIVIEQRQKDKLHDFGLLPRRKMLFTGPPGTGKTLTASVLAAELKLPLYTIVLDSLITRYMGETASKLRLVFDHIKQTRAIYFFDEFDAIGTQRGSQNDVGEIRRVLNSFLLFVEQDASESIIIAATNHPELLDKALYRRFDDIIPFEKPDKESIKKIITNRLSQFSLNGIRWPSVIGKATGLSSAEITRACEDAAKEAVLHHDSNLTTKLLTDALAYKHIHN
;
A
#
# COMPACT_ATOMS: atom_id res chain seq x y z
N MET A 1 46.00 4.00 -15.97
CA MET A 1 45.02 3.64 -17.00
C MET A 1 43.91 2.81 -16.40
N ALA A 2 42.69 3.04 -16.88
CA ALA A 2 41.53 2.24 -16.44
C ALA A 2 41.80 0.75 -16.70
N THR A 3 41.46 -0.12 -15.76
CA THR A 3 41.65 -1.57 -15.88
C THR A 3 40.60 -2.15 -16.84
N ALA A 4 40.98 -3.24 -17.56
CA ALA A 4 40.06 -3.95 -18.44
C ALA A 4 38.72 -4.35 -17.73
N GLU A 5 38.79 -4.64 -16.44
CA GLU A 5 37.59 -4.93 -15.61
C GLU A 5 36.70 -3.70 -15.40
N GLN A 6 37.29 -2.51 -15.21
CA GLN A 6 36.52 -1.27 -15.06
C GLN A 6 35.81 -0.90 -16.37
N ILE A 7 36.47 -1.11 -17.50
CA ILE A 7 35.85 -0.89 -18.82
C ILE A 7 34.70 -1.88 -19.07
N LYS A 8 34.91 -3.16 -18.75
CA LYS A 8 33.82 -4.17 -18.84
C LYS A 8 32.64 -3.84 -17.91
N ALA A 9 32.91 -3.36 -16.71
CA ALA A 9 31.87 -2.97 -15.74
C ALA A 9 31.08 -1.74 -16.22
N LEU A 10 31.75 -0.74 -16.86
CA LEU A 10 31.09 0.40 -17.50
C LEU A 10 30.17 -0.05 -18.64
N LEU A 11 30.65 -0.93 -19.51
CA LEU A 11 29.86 -1.44 -20.63
C LEU A 11 28.64 -2.24 -20.14
N ARG A 12 28.80 -3.09 -19.11
CA ARG A 12 27.68 -3.84 -18.53
C ARG A 12 26.64 -2.92 -17.92
N SER A 13 27.04 -1.95 -17.10
CA SER A 13 26.08 -1.01 -16.49
C SER A 13 25.33 -0.17 -17.54
N HIS A 14 25.96 0.14 -18.67
CA HIS A 14 25.29 0.82 -19.78
C HIS A 14 24.29 -0.10 -20.50
N ILE A 15 24.64 -1.37 -20.75
CA ILE A 15 23.72 -2.38 -21.33
C ILE A 15 22.52 -2.63 -20.42
N ASP A 16 22.77 -2.73 -19.10
CA ASP A 16 21.74 -2.95 -18.08
C ASP A 16 20.88 -1.70 -17.80
N ARG A 17 21.18 -0.56 -18.43
CA ARG A 17 20.57 0.75 -18.21
C ARG A 17 20.65 1.23 -16.75
N ASP A 18 21.63 0.75 -16.00
CA ASP A 18 21.90 1.17 -14.63
C ASP A 18 22.82 2.41 -14.65
N GLU A 19 22.20 3.58 -14.85
CA GLU A 19 22.93 4.86 -14.91
C GLU A 19 23.65 5.18 -13.59
N HIS A 20 23.07 4.83 -12.45
CA HIS A 20 23.71 5.05 -11.15
C HIS A 20 25.02 4.28 -11.01
N ARG A 21 25.02 3.04 -11.42
CA ARG A 21 26.22 2.18 -11.41
C ARG A 21 27.23 2.65 -12.45
N PHE A 22 26.78 3.09 -13.61
CA PHE A 22 27.62 3.64 -14.66
C PHE A 22 28.40 4.86 -14.17
N TYR A 23 27.71 5.88 -13.60
CA TYR A 23 28.35 7.08 -13.07
C TYR A 23 29.26 6.80 -11.88
N SER A 24 28.90 5.87 -11.00
CA SER A 24 29.75 5.46 -9.88
C SER A 24 31.07 4.87 -10.35
N ILE A 25 31.06 3.98 -11.33
CA ILE A 25 32.29 3.37 -11.89
C ILE A 25 33.10 4.42 -12.65
N ALA A 26 32.46 5.32 -13.40
CA ALA A 26 33.15 6.38 -14.13
C ALA A 26 33.86 7.36 -13.17
N LEU A 27 33.25 7.70 -12.04
CA LEU A 27 33.89 8.52 -10.99
C LEU A 27 35.08 7.80 -10.31
N GLN A 28 34.98 6.48 -10.10
CA GLN A 28 36.10 5.68 -9.58
C GLN A 28 37.28 5.65 -10.55
N VAL A 29 37.01 5.58 -11.86
CA VAL A 29 38.04 5.67 -12.90
C VAL A 29 38.70 7.05 -12.88
N ALA A 30 37.92 8.13 -12.82
CA ALA A 30 38.44 9.49 -12.73
C ALA A 30 39.30 9.69 -11.48
N ALA A 31 38.87 9.20 -10.31
CA ALA A 31 39.65 9.29 -9.07
C ALA A 31 40.96 8.52 -9.15
N LYS A 32 40.97 7.37 -9.80
CA LYS A 32 42.19 6.57 -10.00
C LYS A 32 43.17 7.27 -10.94
N GLU A 33 42.71 7.82 -12.05
CA GLU A 33 43.54 8.57 -13.00
C GLU A 33 44.15 9.84 -12.37
N ALA A 34 43.37 10.52 -11.51
CA ALA A 34 43.86 11.66 -10.74
C ALA A 34 45.01 11.25 -9.79
N ARG A 35 44.93 10.10 -9.14
CA ARG A 35 46.00 9.57 -8.25
C ARG A 35 47.27 9.18 -9.00
N VAL A 36 47.15 8.78 -10.25
CA VAL A 36 48.29 8.41 -11.11
C VAL A 36 48.93 9.63 -11.79
N GLY A 37 48.39 10.85 -11.55
CA GLY A 37 48.92 12.11 -12.09
C GLY A 37 48.26 12.59 -13.37
N HIS A 38 47.29 11.88 -13.92
CA HIS A 38 46.53 12.26 -15.12
C HIS A 38 45.38 13.21 -14.79
N THR A 39 45.69 14.35 -14.14
CA THR A 39 44.69 15.30 -13.65
C THR A 39 43.80 15.90 -14.75
N LYS A 40 44.32 16.08 -15.94
CA LYS A 40 43.59 16.61 -17.10
C LYS A 40 42.49 15.63 -17.56
N LEU A 41 42.81 14.35 -17.72
CA LEU A 41 41.85 13.30 -18.07
C LEU A 41 40.80 13.09 -16.97
N ALA A 42 41.19 13.11 -15.72
CA ALA A 42 40.27 13.00 -14.60
C ALA A 42 39.28 14.18 -14.58
N GLY A 43 39.71 15.40 -14.88
CA GLY A 43 38.84 16.57 -15.02
C GLY A 43 37.88 16.48 -16.20
N GLU A 44 38.32 15.97 -17.33
CA GLU A 44 37.48 15.75 -18.51
C GLU A 44 36.37 14.73 -18.26
N ILE A 45 36.71 13.59 -17.65
CA ILE A 45 35.73 12.56 -17.28
C ILE A 45 34.68 13.14 -16.31
N LYS A 46 35.11 13.89 -15.28
CA LYS A 46 34.22 14.53 -14.33
C LYS A 46 33.29 15.55 -15.00
N GLY A 47 33.83 16.38 -15.90
CA GLY A 47 33.05 17.36 -16.65
C GLY A 47 32.02 16.74 -17.60
N LEU A 48 32.31 15.57 -18.19
CA LEU A 48 31.37 14.82 -19.01
C LEU A 48 30.24 14.24 -18.19
N ILE A 49 30.54 13.71 -16.99
CA ILE A 49 29.52 13.21 -16.06
C ILE A 49 28.60 14.34 -15.58
N GLU A 50 29.16 15.48 -15.21
CA GLU A 50 28.39 16.66 -14.80
C GLU A 50 27.46 17.16 -15.93
N LYS A 51 27.94 17.21 -17.17
CA LYS A 51 27.11 17.57 -18.33
C LYS A 51 25.99 16.54 -18.60
N ALA A 52 26.26 15.25 -18.48
CA ALA A 52 25.28 14.20 -18.67
C ALA A 52 24.18 14.24 -17.60
N GLN A 53 24.53 14.57 -16.34
CA GLN A 53 23.57 14.75 -15.24
C GLN A 53 22.72 16.03 -15.39
N ILE A 54 23.21 17.06 -16.07
CA ILE A 54 22.43 18.29 -16.36
C ILE A 54 21.44 18.05 -17.52
N SER A 55 21.77 17.18 -18.48
CA SER A 55 20.93 16.87 -19.65
C SER A 55 19.77 15.91 -19.33
N ASN A 56 19.79 15.22 -18.20
CA ASN A 56 18.73 14.36 -17.70
C ASN A 56 18.35 14.87 -16.29
N PRO A 57 17.36 15.77 -16.14
CA PRO A 57 16.99 16.29 -14.83
C PRO A 57 16.15 15.27 -14.06
N GLU A 58 16.80 14.30 -13.44
CA GLU A 58 16.26 13.69 -12.24
C GLU A 58 16.39 14.68 -11.08
N PRO A 59 15.44 14.72 -10.12
CA PRO A 59 15.37 15.79 -9.12
C PRO A 59 16.65 15.87 -8.30
N LYS A 60 17.33 17.00 -8.38
CA LYS A 60 18.54 17.29 -7.62
C LYS A 60 18.27 17.18 -6.13
N LEU A 61 18.81 16.15 -5.48
CA LEU A 61 19.05 16.18 -4.05
C LEU A 61 20.20 17.16 -3.78
N SER A 62 19.86 18.31 -3.21
CA SER A 62 20.82 19.31 -2.75
C SER A 62 21.80 18.70 -1.74
N SER A 63 23.06 18.91 -2.02
CA SER A 63 24.24 18.44 -1.28
C SER A 63 24.33 18.96 0.15
N VAL A 64 24.93 18.12 0.97
CA VAL A 64 25.91 18.38 2.06
C VAL A 64 25.44 18.12 3.49
N LYS A 65 26.12 17.15 4.08
CA LYS A 65 26.26 16.83 5.52
C LYS A 65 25.20 15.92 6.18
N SER A 66 24.86 14.78 5.57
CA SER A 66 24.19 13.71 6.36
C SER A 66 24.34 12.29 5.75
N THR A 67 25.42 11.98 5.03
CA THR A 67 25.57 10.70 4.30
C THR A 67 25.64 9.46 5.18
N VAL A 68 25.86 9.59 6.47
CA VAL A 68 25.89 8.46 7.41
C VAL A 68 24.53 8.20 8.07
N GLN A 69 23.68 9.24 8.20
CA GLN A 69 22.33 9.09 8.75
C GLN A 69 21.31 8.66 7.69
N LEU A 70 21.44 9.11 6.43
CA LEU A 70 20.54 8.75 5.33
C LEU A 70 20.58 7.26 4.97
N ASN A 71 21.76 6.62 5.03
CA ASN A 71 21.87 5.19 4.76
C ASN A 71 21.29 4.30 5.86
N ARG A 72 21.32 4.73 7.13
CA ARG A 72 20.70 3.99 8.24
C ARG A 72 19.18 4.15 8.22
N SER A 73 18.65 5.35 8.05
CA SER A 73 17.20 5.60 7.98
C SER A 73 16.55 4.91 6.77
N SER A 74 17.23 4.82 5.62
CA SER A 74 16.73 4.08 4.46
C SER A 74 16.70 2.57 4.68
N GLN A 75 17.69 2.01 5.40
CA GLN A 75 17.70 0.57 5.75
C GLN A 75 16.63 0.24 6.81
N GLU A 76 16.43 1.12 7.79
CA GLU A 76 15.39 0.94 8.82
C GLU A 76 13.99 1.08 8.23
N LEU A 77 13.78 1.97 7.27
CA LEU A 77 12.51 2.14 6.56
C LEU A 77 12.16 0.95 5.64
N ASN A 78 13.15 0.31 5.01
CA ASN A 78 12.94 -0.86 4.14
C ASN A 78 12.31 -2.07 4.87
N GLY A 79 12.41 -2.15 6.19
CA GLY A 79 11.72 -3.16 7.00
C GLY A 79 10.36 -2.73 7.54
N LEU A 80 10.02 -1.45 7.46
CA LEU A 80 8.79 -0.86 7.99
C LEU A 80 7.74 -0.57 6.93
N LEU A 81 8.16 -0.36 5.68
CA LEU A 81 7.31 0.05 4.56
C LEU A 81 7.46 -0.94 3.41
N GLU A 82 6.35 -1.46 2.93
CA GLU A 82 6.27 -2.25 1.72
C GLU A 82 5.69 -1.40 0.59
N LEU A 83 6.51 -1.11 -0.42
CA LEU A 83 6.10 -0.32 -1.59
C LEU A 83 5.43 -1.21 -2.63
N SER A 84 4.26 -0.81 -3.08
CA SER A 84 3.56 -1.41 -4.22
C SER A 84 3.02 -0.35 -5.17
N HIS A 85 2.85 -0.73 -6.43
CA HIS A 85 2.20 0.07 -7.47
C HIS A 85 0.98 -0.71 -7.98
N PRO A 86 -0.17 -0.62 -7.29
CA PRO A 86 -1.34 -1.38 -7.66
C PRO A 86 -1.87 -0.99 -9.04
N SER A 87 -2.38 -1.99 -9.77
CA SER A 87 -3.09 -1.81 -11.04
C SER A 87 -4.58 -2.13 -10.94
N ALA A 88 -5.09 -2.33 -9.71
CA ALA A 88 -6.48 -2.65 -9.43
C ALA A 88 -7.40 -1.52 -9.89
N ARG A 89 -8.57 -1.86 -10.47
CA ARG A 89 -9.52 -0.90 -11.00
C ARG A 89 -10.73 -0.75 -10.08
N LEU A 90 -11.34 0.43 -10.11
CA LEU A 90 -12.57 0.70 -9.35
C LEU A 90 -13.70 -0.28 -9.72
N SER A 91 -13.72 -0.79 -10.96
CA SER A 91 -14.69 -1.81 -11.42
C SER A 91 -14.55 -3.18 -10.75
N GLU A 92 -13.40 -3.46 -10.16
CA GLU A 92 -13.16 -4.72 -9.43
C GLU A 92 -13.68 -4.64 -7.99
N LEU A 93 -13.93 -3.43 -7.52
CA LEU A 93 -14.36 -3.16 -6.16
C LEU A 93 -15.90 -3.16 -6.11
N ILE A 94 -16.46 -4.09 -5.34
CA ILE A 94 -17.90 -4.17 -5.12
C ILE A 94 -18.16 -3.88 -3.65
N LEU A 95 -18.68 -2.70 -3.41
CA LEU A 95 -19.02 -2.17 -2.09
C LEU A 95 -20.51 -1.88 -1.99
N SER A 96 -21.00 -1.58 -0.79
CA SER A 96 -22.32 -0.98 -0.61
C SER A 96 -22.39 0.38 -1.31
N SER A 97 -23.58 0.79 -1.73
CA SER A 97 -23.77 2.09 -2.42
C SER A 97 -23.28 3.28 -1.57
N GLU A 98 -23.44 3.20 -0.26
CA GLU A 98 -22.97 4.24 0.67
C GLU A 98 -21.43 4.28 0.72
N THR A 99 -20.78 3.15 0.93
CA THR A 99 -19.31 3.05 0.98
C THR A 99 -18.73 3.46 -0.37
N GLN A 100 -19.30 3.01 -1.49
CA GLN A 100 -18.88 3.39 -2.83
C GLN A 100 -18.94 4.92 -3.03
N SER A 101 -20.05 5.55 -2.66
CA SER A 101 -20.22 7.01 -2.77
C SER A 101 -19.17 7.79 -1.97
N ARG A 102 -18.79 7.30 -0.78
CA ARG A 102 -17.73 7.91 0.04
C ARG A 102 -16.36 7.79 -0.65
N ILE A 103 -16.03 6.61 -1.19
CA ILE A 103 -14.78 6.37 -1.91
C ILE A 103 -14.70 7.25 -3.18
N ASP A 104 -15.77 7.30 -3.98
CA ASP A 104 -15.86 8.14 -5.17
C ASP A 104 -15.64 9.62 -4.83
N ARG A 105 -16.23 10.08 -3.73
CA ARG A 105 -16.04 11.45 -3.24
C ARG A 105 -14.59 11.74 -2.88
N ILE A 106 -13.87 10.82 -2.21
CA ILE A 106 -12.46 10.98 -1.90
C ILE A 106 -11.65 11.11 -3.19
N VAL A 107 -11.90 10.27 -4.18
CA VAL A 107 -11.22 10.33 -5.49
C VAL A 107 -11.46 11.69 -6.16
N ILE A 108 -12.69 12.19 -6.14
CA ILE A 108 -13.05 13.50 -6.73
C ILE A 108 -12.34 14.64 -5.98
N GLU A 109 -12.37 14.63 -4.65
CA GLU A 109 -11.71 15.66 -3.82
C GLU A 109 -10.20 15.68 -4.07
N GLN A 110 -9.55 14.52 -4.14
CA GLN A 110 -8.12 14.42 -4.41
C GLN A 110 -7.73 14.83 -5.83
N ARG A 111 -8.57 14.55 -6.83
CA ARG A 111 -8.36 14.98 -8.22
C ARG A 111 -8.57 16.48 -8.41
N GLN A 112 -9.45 17.09 -7.61
CA GLN A 112 -9.77 18.52 -7.67
C GLN A 112 -9.19 19.31 -6.49
N LYS A 113 -8.07 18.82 -5.91
CA LYS A 113 -7.46 19.44 -4.72
C LYS A 113 -7.13 20.92 -4.92
N ASP A 114 -6.60 21.28 -6.09
CA ASP A 114 -6.20 22.66 -6.37
C ASP A 114 -7.41 23.60 -6.35
N LYS A 115 -8.54 23.14 -6.94
CA LYS A 115 -9.80 23.87 -6.88
C LYS A 115 -10.34 24.03 -5.45
N LEU A 116 -10.18 23.01 -4.60
CA LEU A 116 -10.56 23.11 -3.19
C LEU A 116 -9.68 24.12 -2.46
N HIS A 117 -8.38 24.12 -2.72
CA HIS A 117 -7.43 25.07 -2.13
C HIS A 117 -7.75 26.52 -2.48
N ASP A 118 -8.22 26.81 -3.71
CA ASP A 118 -8.64 28.15 -4.12
C ASP A 118 -9.79 28.69 -3.26
N PHE A 119 -10.59 27.81 -2.65
CA PHE A 119 -11.67 28.16 -1.71
C PHE A 119 -11.27 27.99 -0.23
N GLY A 120 -9.98 27.76 0.07
CA GLY A 120 -9.49 27.54 1.44
C GLY A 120 -9.92 26.19 2.05
N LEU A 121 -10.33 25.22 1.21
CA LEU A 121 -10.76 23.90 1.63
C LEU A 121 -9.64 22.87 1.40
N LEU A 122 -9.60 21.85 2.25
CA LEU A 122 -8.66 20.73 2.11
C LEU A 122 -9.40 19.46 1.70
N PRO A 123 -8.84 18.66 0.76
CA PRO A 123 -9.39 17.35 0.46
C PRO A 123 -9.20 16.40 1.64
N ARG A 124 -10.12 15.44 1.80
CA ARG A 124 -9.96 14.37 2.78
C ARG A 124 -8.73 13.55 2.46
N ARG A 125 -7.92 13.26 3.48
CA ARG A 125 -6.67 12.52 3.35
C ARG A 125 -6.38 11.57 4.51
N LYS A 126 -7.12 11.65 5.59
CA LYS A 126 -6.99 10.78 6.76
C LYS A 126 -8.27 9.96 6.88
N MET A 127 -8.23 8.67 6.54
CA MET A 127 -9.38 7.78 6.57
C MET A 127 -9.19 6.62 7.53
N LEU A 128 -10.26 6.24 8.21
CA LEU A 128 -10.33 5.03 9.01
C LEU A 128 -11.32 4.04 8.37
N PHE A 129 -10.82 2.90 7.90
CA PHE A 129 -11.64 1.81 7.36
C PHE A 129 -11.99 0.84 8.50
N THR A 130 -13.27 0.63 8.72
CA THR A 130 -13.76 -0.23 9.82
C THR A 130 -14.63 -1.35 9.26
N GLY A 131 -14.56 -2.53 9.85
CA GLY A 131 -15.46 -3.64 9.49
C GLY A 131 -14.79 -5.00 9.47
N PRO A 132 -15.57 -6.08 9.31
CA PRO A 132 -15.08 -7.45 9.38
C PRO A 132 -13.95 -7.76 8.40
N PRO A 133 -13.15 -8.80 8.65
CA PRO A 133 -12.13 -9.24 7.70
C PRO A 133 -12.75 -9.70 6.37
N GLY A 134 -12.01 -9.51 5.28
CA GLY A 134 -12.44 -9.95 3.95
C GLY A 134 -13.52 -9.10 3.28
N THR A 135 -13.85 -7.91 3.81
CA THR A 135 -14.85 -6.99 3.23
C THR A 135 -14.29 -6.03 2.17
N GLY A 136 -12.97 -6.05 1.93
CA GLY A 136 -12.33 -5.30 0.84
C GLY A 136 -11.55 -4.06 1.25
N LYS A 137 -11.25 -3.85 2.54
CA LYS A 137 -10.49 -2.69 3.05
C LYS A 137 -9.14 -2.51 2.35
N THR A 138 -8.31 -3.55 2.34
CA THR A 138 -6.99 -3.55 1.70
C THR A 138 -7.09 -3.38 0.18
N LEU A 139 -8.08 -4.03 -0.46
CA LEU A 139 -8.33 -3.86 -1.89
C LEU A 139 -8.72 -2.41 -2.22
N THR A 140 -9.54 -1.76 -1.37
CA THR A 140 -9.93 -0.36 -1.56
C THR A 140 -8.74 0.59 -1.47
N ALA A 141 -7.80 0.37 -0.54
CA ALA A 141 -6.56 1.16 -0.48
C ALA A 141 -5.74 0.99 -1.77
N SER A 142 -5.65 -0.23 -2.31
CA SER A 142 -4.99 -0.52 -3.59
C SER A 142 -5.68 0.17 -4.77
N VAL A 143 -7.01 0.12 -4.84
CA VAL A 143 -7.81 0.79 -5.89
C VAL A 143 -7.63 2.30 -5.81
N LEU A 144 -7.68 2.91 -4.62
CA LEU A 144 -7.45 4.33 -4.44
C LEU A 144 -6.06 4.74 -4.94
N ALA A 145 -5.02 3.95 -4.65
CA ALA A 145 -3.67 4.21 -5.12
C ALA A 145 -3.58 4.18 -6.67
N ALA A 146 -4.19 3.19 -7.30
CA ALA A 146 -4.24 3.08 -8.76
C ALA A 146 -5.02 4.24 -9.40
N GLU A 147 -6.21 4.58 -8.88
CA GLU A 147 -7.06 5.66 -9.39
C GLU A 147 -6.44 7.05 -9.25
N LEU A 148 -5.68 7.27 -8.18
CA LEU A 148 -4.98 8.52 -7.92
C LEU A 148 -3.56 8.55 -8.51
N LYS A 149 -3.11 7.42 -9.08
CA LYS A 149 -1.75 7.24 -9.63
C LYS A 149 -0.67 7.56 -8.59
N LEU A 150 -0.90 7.15 -7.36
CA LEU A 150 0.02 7.30 -6.24
C LEU A 150 0.63 5.93 -5.88
N PRO A 151 1.89 5.88 -5.44
CA PRO A 151 2.44 4.68 -4.85
C PRO A 151 1.68 4.34 -3.55
N LEU A 152 1.58 3.05 -3.25
CA LEU A 152 1.00 2.53 -2.01
C LEU A 152 2.12 1.98 -1.12
N TYR A 153 2.27 2.56 0.05
CA TYR A 153 3.12 2.04 1.11
C TYR A 153 2.26 1.36 2.17
N THR A 154 2.42 0.05 2.29
CA THR A 154 1.81 -0.71 3.39
C THR A 154 2.78 -0.74 4.57
N ILE A 155 2.29 -0.35 5.74
CA ILE A 155 3.09 -0.34 6.96
C ILE A 155 3.08 -1.74 7.58
N VAL A 156 4.28 -2.31 7.77
CA VAL A 156 4.48 -3.61 8.41
C VAL A 156 4.42 -3.43 9.92
N LEU A 157 3.23 -3.56 10.52
CA LEU A 157 3.01 -3.30 11.95
C LEU A 157 3.83 -4.21 12.85
N ASP A 158 4.04 -5.47 12.48
CA ASP A 158 4.88 -6.41 13.24
C ASP A 158 6.34 -5.94 13.35
N SER A 159 6.85 -5.28 12.31
CA SER A 159 8.20 -4.70 12.32
C SER A 159 8.26 -3.38 13.10
N LEU A 160 7.12 -2.70 13.22
CA LEU A 160 6.98 -1.42 13.91
C LEU A 160 6.88 -1.63 15.41
N ILE A 161 6.14 -2.64 15.86
CA ILE A 161 5.91 -2.95 17.26
C ILE A 161 7.09 -3.77 17.79
N THR A 162 7.87 -3.20 18.69
CA THR A 162 8.98 -3.89 19.36
C THR A 162 8.72 -3.96 20.86
N ARG A 163 9.43 -4.87 21.55
CA ARG A 163 9.37 -4.98 23.02
C ARG A 163 9.89 -3.73 23.75
N TYR A 164 10.58 -2.85 23.05
CA TYR A 164 11.14 -1.61 23.61
C TYR A 164 10.38 -0.40 23.11
N MET A 165 9.67 0.26 23.98
CA MET A 165 8.79 1.40 23.68
C MET A 165 9.44 2.58 22.97
N GLY A 166 10.65 2.95 23.39
CA GLY A 166 11.40 4.04 22.76
C GLY A 166 11.69 3.77 21.28
N GLU A 167 11.83 2.50 20.93
CA GLU A 167 12.08 2.05 19.57
C GLU A 167 10.83 2.14 18.70
N THR A 168 9.67 1.71 19.19
CA THR A 168 8.38 1.81 18.46
C THR A 168 8.02 3.26 18.15
N ALA A 169 8.14 4.17 19.12
CA ALA A 169 7.89 5.58 18.90
C ALA A 169 8.87 6.21 17.88
N SER A 170 10.14 5.79 17.93
CA SER A 170 11.16 6.23 16.97
C SER A 170 10.88 5.72 15.56
N LYS A 171 10.46 4.46 15.41
CA LYS A 171 10.07 3.86 14.13
C LYS A 171 8.82 4.55 13.54
N LEU A 172 7.81 4.80 14.37
CA LEU A 172 6.65 5.61 13.96
C LEU A 172 7.05 6.99 13.43
N ARG A 173 7.97 7.66 14.13
CA ARG A 173 8.49 8.95 13.69
C ARG A 173 9.15 8.87 12.32
N LEU A 174 9.97 7.85 12.06
CA LEU A 174 10.59 7.62 10.76
C LEU A 174 9.54 7.44 9.66
N VAL A 175 8.48 6.69 9.92
CA VAL A 175 7.36 6.51 8.98
C VAL A 175 6.69 7.86 8.69
N PHE A 176 6.37 8.66 9.72
CA PHE A 176 5.73 9.96 9.53
C PHE A 176 6.65 11.01 8.89
N ASP A 177 7.96 10.94 9.12
CA ASP A 177 8.92 11.79 8.42
C ASP A 177 9.00 11.42 6.93
N HIS A 178 8.86 10.13 6.58
CA HIS A 178 8.74 9.70 5.18
C HIS A 178 7.40 10.14 4.55
N ILE A 179 6.28 10.08 5.28
CA ILE A 179 4.96 10.57 4.85
C ILE A 179 5.04 12.05 4.42
N LYS A 180 5.79 12.86 5.15
CA LYS A 180 5.98 14.30 4.85
C LYS A 180 6.83 14.55 3.60
N GLN A 181 7.77 13.66 3.30
CA GLN A 181 8.72 13.82 2.21
C GLN A 181 8.23 13.23 0.88
N THR A 182 7.41 12.18 0.95
CA THR A 182 6.99 11.42 -0.23
C THR A 182 5.47 11.36 -0.31
N ARG A 183 4.89 12.02 -1.32
CA ARG A 183 3.44 11.98 -1.55
C ARG A 183 3.03 10.60 -2.04
N ALA A 184 2.22 9.89 -1.24
CA ALA A 184 1.79 8.52 -1.47
C ALA A 184 0.49 8.23 -0.69
N ILE A 185 -0.02 7.01 -0.85
CA ILE A 185 -0.98 6.43 0.08
C ILE A 185 -0.21 5.58 1.08
N TYR A 186 -0.43 5.82 2.37
CA TYR A 186 0.15 5.07 3.48
C TYR A 186 -0.95 4.29 4.19
N PHE A 187 -0.85 2.97 4.11
CA PHE A 187 -1.86 2.06 4.58
C PHE A 187 -1.40 1.30 5.82
N PHE A 188 -2.07 1.55 6.94
CA PHE A 188 -1.88 0.86 8.21
C PHE A 188 -2.95 -0.23 8.32
N ASP A 189 -2.63 -1.45 7.86
CA ASP A 189 -3.56 -2.59 7.95
C ASP A 189 -3.53 -3.20 9.34
N GLU A 190 -4.64 -3.82 9.75
CA GLU A 190 -4.80 -4.47 11.06
C GLU A 190 -4.37 -3.57 12.24
N PHE A 191 -4.74 -2.28 12.16
CA PHE A 191 -4.36 -1.25 13.13
C PHE A 191 -4.76 -1.60 14.58
N ASP A 192 -5.74 -2.46 14.77
CA ASP A 192 -6.14 -3.02 16.04
C ASP A 192 -5.03 -3.90 16.68
N ALA A 193 -4.07 -4.42 15.92
CA ALA A 193 -2.90 -5.11 16.47
C ALA A 193 -2.10 -4.20 17.44
N ILE A 194 -2.12 -2.88 17.20
CA ILE A 194 -1.55 -1.88 18.12
C ILE A 194 -2.37 -1.82 19.43
N GLY A 195 -3.64 -2.24 19.43
CA GLY A 195 -4.54 -2.17 20.58
C GLY A 195 -4.75 -3.49 21.35
N THR A 196 -4.37 -4.64 20.79
CA THR A 196 -4.87 -5.95 21.26
C THR A 196 -3.81 -6.92 21.78
N GLN A 197 -2.52 -6.59 21.82
CA GLN A 197 -1.55 -7.51 22.40
C GLN A 197 -1.93 -7.82 23.87
N ARG A 198 -2.55 -9.00 24.04
CA ARG A 198 -2.98 -9.56 25.32
C ARG A 198 -1.76 -10.13 26.04
N GLY A 199 -1.07 -9.30 26.76
CA GLY A 199 0.00 -9.67 27.66
C GLY A 199 -0.18 -8.92 28.98
N SER A 200 0.54 -9.21 30.03
CA SER A 200 0.49 -8.72 31.40
C SER A 200 -0.03 -7.27 31.61
N GLN A 201 -0.50 -6.91 32.80
CA GLN A 201 -1.01 -5.55 33.13
C GLN A 201 -0.05 -4.40 32.75
N ASN A 202 1.24 -4.66 32.56
CA ASN A 202 2.24 -3.68 32.13
C ASN A 202 2.14 -3.35 30.64
N ASP A 203 1.71 -4.29 29.78
CA ASP A 203 1.64 -4.11 28.33
C ASP A 203 0.52 -3.16 27.88
N VAL A 204 -0.58 -3.07 28.65
CA VAL A 204 -1.72 -2.19 28.35
C VAL A 204 -1.33 -0.70 28.36
N GLY A 205 -0.42 -0.31 29.27
CA GLY A 205 0.11 1.06 29.33
C GLY A 205 0.98 1.42 28.15
N GLU A 206 1.74 0.45 27.65
CA GLU A 206 2.67 0.63 26.52
C GLU A 206 1.92 0.79 25.21
N ILE A 207 0.96 -0.07 24.95
CA ILE A 207 0.09 -0.05 23.78
C ILE A 207 -0.65 1.28 23.66
N ARG A 208 -1.22 1.79 24.76
CA ARG A 208 -1.89 3.10 24.78
C ARG A 208 -0.95 4.24 24.43
N ARG A 209 0.32 4.18 24.83
CA ARG A 209 1.31 5.23 24.48
C ARG A 209 1.68 5.18 23.02
N VAL A 210 1.84 4.00 22.42
CA VAL A 210 2.09 3.85 20.98
C VAL A 210 0.91 4.40 20.19
N LEU A 211 -0.32 4.04 20.57
CA LEU A 211 -1.55 4.55 19.98
C LEU A 211 -1.61 6.09 20.08
N ASN A 212 -1.34 6.63 21.27
CA ASN A 212 -1.33 8.08 21.46
C ASN A 212 -0.25 8.78 20.62
N SER A 213 0.92 8.16 20.47
CA SER A 213 1.97 8.70 19.61
C SER A 213 1.55 8.69 18.14
N PHE A 214 0.93 7.62 17.66
CA PHE A 214 0.35 7.55 16.32
C PHE A 214 -0.71 8.64 16.11
N LEU A 215 -1.65 8.79 17.06
CA LEU A 215 -2.68 9.80 16.98
C LEU A 215 -2.11 11.23 16.91
N LEU A 216 -1.08 11.49 17.72
CA LEU A 216 -0.39 12.79 17.70
C LEU A 216 0.27 13.04 16.33
N PHE A 217 0.93 12.04 15.76
CA PHE A 217 1.56 12.17 14.44
C PHE A 217 0.51 12.36 13.33
N VAL A 218 -0.60 11.61 13.35
CA VAL A 218 -1.71 11.81 12.40
C VAL A 218 -2.28 13.22 12.52
N GLU A 219 -2.48 13.73 13.73
CA GLU A 219 -3.01 15.08 13.97
C GLU A 219 -2.06 16.16 13.44
N GLN A 220 -0.76 16.04 13.73
CA GLN A 220 0.28 16.98 13.33
C GLN A 220 0.67 16.90 11.84
N ASP A 221 0.26 15.82 11.15
CA ASP A 221 0.59 15.68 9.75
C ASP A 221 -0.15 16.70 8.90
N ALA A 222 0.64 17.50 8.15
CA ALA A 222 0.17 18.51 7.20
C ALA A 222 0.64 18.20 5.76
N SER A 223 1.07 16.96 5.47
CA SER A 223 1.52 16.54 4.14
C SER A 223 0.36 16.44 3.16
N GLU A 224 0.67 16.30 1.87
CA GLU A 224 -0.32 15.97 0.84
C GLU A 224 -0.56 14.46 0.67
N SER A 225 0.05 13.65 1.50
CA SER A 225 -0.09 12.19 1.49
C SER A 225 -1.45 11.78 2.05
N ILE A 226 -1.91 10.62 1.62
CA ILE A 226 -3.15 10.03 2.10
C ILE A 226 -2.80 8.96 3.15
N ILE A 227 -3.38 9.06 4.33
CA ILE A 227 -3.20 8.10 5.42
C ILE A 227 -4.49 7.31 5.58
N ILE A 228 -4.39 5.99 5.47
CA ILE A 228 -5.51 5.06 5.65
C ILE A 228 -5.14 4.10 6.77
N ALA A 229 -5.92 4.05 7.82
CA ALA A 229 -5.86 2.99 8.83
C ALA A 229 -7.04 2.05 8.65
N ALA A 230 -6.82 0.74 8.79
CA ALA A 230 -7.87 -0.27 8.70
C ALA A 230 -7.91 -1.13 9.97
N THR A 231 -9.11 -1.39 10.47
CA THR A 231 -9.32 -2.24 11.64
C THR A 231 -10.45 -3.22 11.42
N ASN A 232 -10.28 -4.43 11.98
CA ASN A 232 -11.33 -5.43 12.05
C ASN A 232 -12.16 -5.31 13.33
N HIS A 233 -11.65 -4.58 14.33
CA HIS A 233 -12.19 -4.46 15.68
C HIS A 233 -12.39 -2.98 16.07
N PRO A 234 -13.35 -2.26 15.46
CA PRO A 234 -13.59 -0.86 15.77
C PRO A 234 -13.99 -0.62 17.22
N GLU A 235 -14.58 -1.61 17.88
CA GLU A 235 -15.00 -1.56 19.30
C GLU A 235 -13.81 -1.48 20.27
N LEU A 236 -12.61 -1.88 19.84
CA LEU A 236 -11.39 -1.81 20.65
C LEU A 236 -10.71 -0.43 20.59
N LEU A 237 -11.13 0.41 19.65
CA LEU A 237 -10.54 1.72 19.44
C LEU A 237 -11.23 2.79 20.31
N ASP A 238 -10.42 3.67 20.92
CA ASP A 238 -10.92 4.79 21.71
C ASP A 238 -11.70 5.78 20.83
N LYS A 239 -12.77 6.37 21.36
CA LYS A 239 -13.55 7.43 20.70
C LYS A 239 -12.69 8.65 20.31
N ALA A 240 -11.62 8.92 21.03
CA ALA A 240 -10.68 9.99 20.71
C ALA A 240 -9.97 9.78 19.36
N LEU A 241 -9.78 8.52 18.94
CA LEU A 241 -9.18 8.15 17.68
C LEU A 241 -10.04 8.59 16.49
N TYR A 242 -11.35 8.40 16.59
CA TYR A 242 -12.28 8.73 15.51
C TYR A 242 -12.24 10.22 15.11
N ARG A 243 -11.93 11.11 16.05
CA ARG A 243 -11.87 12.56 15.82
C ARG A 243 -10.61 13.02 15.06
N ARG A 244 -9.63 12.13 14.85
CA ARG A 244 -8.37 12.42 14.17
C ARG A 244 -8.40 12.08 12.67
N PHE A 245 -9.47 11.40 12.25
CA PHE A 245 -9.68 11.06 10.85
C PHE A 245 -10.71 11.99 10.21
N ASP A 246 -10.49 12.33 8.95
CA ASP A 246 -11.40 13.17 8.17
C ASP A 246 -12.68 12.42 7.80
N ASP A 247 -12.59 11.09 7.63
CA ASP A 247 -13.74 10.23 7.37
C ASP A 247 -13.55 8.82 7.97
N ILE A 248 -14.66 8.23 8.42
CA ILE A 248 -14.74 6.87 8.94
C ILE A 248 -15.62 6.08 7.99
N ILE A 249 -15.04 5.13 7.28
CA ILE A 249 -15.71 4.40 6.21
C ILE A 249 -15.99 2.97 6.69
N PRO A 250 -17.27 2.64 6.94
CA PRO A 250 -17.65 1.29 7.32
C PRO A 250 -17.65 0.35 6.10
N PHE A 251 -17.06 -0.81 6.29
CA PHE A 251 -17.06 -1.92 5.35
C PHE A 251 -17.94 -3.03 5.92
N GLU A 252 -19.08 -3.23 5.32
CA GLU A 252 -20.02 -4.25 5.72
C GLU A 252 -19.90 -5.52 4.87
N LYS A 253 -20.45 -6.63 5.35
CA LYS A 253 -20.62 -7.83 4.53
C LYS A 253 -21.55 -7.51 3.37
N PRO A 254 -21.34 -8.12 2.18
CA PRO A 254 -22.09 -7.79 0.99
C PRO A 254 -23.58 -8.13 1.13
N ASP A 255 -24.41 -7.24 0.65
CA ASP A 255 -25.85 -7.45 0.50
C ASP A 255 -26.18 -8.35 -0.71
N LYS A 256 -27.44 -8.68 -0.91
CA LYS A 256 -27.88 -9.61 -1.97
C LYS A 256 -27.48 -9.14 -3.37
N GLU A 257 -27.50 -7.85 -3.63
CA GLU A 257 -27.11 -7.29 -4.93
C GLU A 257 -25.60 -7.35 -5.14
N SER A 258 -24.84 -7.00 -4.12
CA SER A 258 -23.38 -7.07 -4.10
C SER A 258 -22.91 -8.51 -4.24
N ILE A 259 -23.52 -9.48 -3.52
CA ILE A 259 -23.24 -10.91 -3.67
C ILE A 259 -23.38 -11.34 -5.15
N LYS A 260 -24.49 -10.99 -5.79
CA LYS A 260 -24.71 -11.31 -7.19
C LYS A 260 -23.65 -10.70 -8.11
N LYS A 261 -23.29 -9.42 -7.87
CA LYS A 261 -22.26 -8.73 -8.64
C LYS A 261 -20.88 -9.39 -8.45
N ILE A 262 -20.50 -9.74 -7.21
CA ILE A 262 -19.23 -10.42 -6.91
C ILE A 262 -19.14 -11.74 -7.69
N ILE A 263 -20.18 -12.58 -7.60
CA ILE A 263 -20.21 -13.88 -8.28
C ILE A 263 -20.16 -13.70 -9.80
N THR A 264 -20.95 -12.76 -10.35
CA THR A 264 -20.99 -12.50 -11.80
C THR A 264 -19.63 -12.00 -12.30
N ASN A 265 -19.00 -11.06 -11.62
CA ASN A 265 -17.69 -10.54 -12.01
C ASN A 265 -16.60 -11.62 -11.95
N ARG A 266 -16.58 -12.41 -10.87
CA ARG A 266 -15.56 -13.45 -10.69
C ARG A 266 -15.67 -14.57 -11.69
N LEU A 267 -16.90 -14.91 -12.07
CA LEU A 267 -17.22 -16.01 -12.99
C LEU A 267 -17.57 -15.51 -14.41
N SER A 268 -17.08 -14.35 -14.80
CA SER A 268 -17.37 -13.73 -16.10
C SER A 268 -16.96 -14.59 -17.31
N GLN A 269 -16.04 -15.55 -17.14
CA GLN A 269 -15.62 -16.49 -18.17
C GLN A 269 -16.52 -17.74 -18.28
N PHE A 270 -17.47 -17.92 -17.36
CA PHE A 270 -18.39 -19.04 -17.34
C PHE A 270 -19.79 -18.63 -17.73
N SER A 271 -20.54 -19.56 -18.34
CA SER A 271 -21.96 -19.36 -18.56
C SER A 271 -22.73 -19.48 -17.24
N LEU A 272 -23.39 -18.42 -16.83
CA LEU A 272 -24.25 -18.41 -15.64
C LEU A 272 -25.74 -18.67 -15.98
N ASN A 273 -26.01 -19.16 -17.20
CA ASN A 273 -27.35 -19.54 -17.62
C ASN A 273 -27.81 -20.77 -16.82
N GLY A 274 -29.01 -20.70 -16.26
CA GLY A 274 -29.56 -21.80 -15.45
C GLY A 274 -29.18 -21.79 -13.97
N ILE A 275 -28.38 -20.82 -13.51
CA ILE A 275 -28.07 -20.65 -12.08
C ILE A 275 -29.32 -20.17 -11.33
N ARG A 276 -29.69 -20.89 -10.28
CA ARG A 276 -30.79 -20.53 -9.36
C ARG A 276 -30.30 -19.49 -8.35
N TRP A 277 -30.31 -18.23 -8.73
CA TRP A 277 -29.81 -17.12 -7.92
C TRP A 277 -30.35 -17.06 -6.48
N PRO A 278 -31.65 -17.28 -6.20
CA PRO A 278 -32.12 -17.26 -4.82
C PRO A 278 -31.42 -18.28 -3.91
N SER A 279 -31.13 -19.48 -4.44
CA SER A 279 -30.41 -20.52 -3.70
C SER A 279 -28.96 -20.13 -3.44
N VAL A 280 -28.27 -19.64 -4.47
CA VAL A 280 -26.86 -19.22 -4.37
C VAL A 280 -26.72 -18.04 -3.41
N ILE A 281 -27.54 -17.00 -3.57
CA ILE A 281 -27.52 -15.83 -2.69
C ILE A 281 -27.86 -16.21 -1.24
N GLY A 282 -28.85 -17.11 -1.05
CA GLY A 282 -29.18 -17.60 0.30
C GLY A 282 -28.01 -18.29 0.99
N LYS A 283 -27.20 -19.04 0.24
CA LYS A 283 -25.97 -19.69 0.78
C LYS A 283 -24.80 -18.73 0.94
N ALA A 284 -24.73 -17.65 0.17
CA ALA A 284 -23.68 -16.65 0.27
C ALA A 284 -23.95 -15.59 1.36
N THR A 285 -25.21 -15.47 1.81
CA THR A 285 -25.60 -14.49 2.83
C THR A 285 -24.83 -14.72 4.15
N GLY A 286 -24.18 -13.67 4.67
CA GLY A 286 -23.38 -13.75 5.89
C GLY A 286 -21.90 -14.03 5.65
N LEU A 287 -21.48 -14.40 4.43
CA LEU A 287 -20.09 -14.50 4.04
C LEU A 287 -19.51 -13.13 3.68
N SER A 288 -18.20 -12.97 3.85
CA SER A 288 -17.47 -11.80 3.37
C SER A 288 -17.23 -11.86 1.85
N SER A 289 -16.89 -10.72 1.24
CA SER A 289 -16.57 -10.65 -0.19
C SER A 289 -15.42 -11.57 -0.58
N ALA A 290 -14.40 -11.70 0.27
CA ALA A 290 -13.27 -12.59 0.05
C ALA A 290 -13.67 -14.08 0.10
N GLU A 291 -14.54 -14.46 1.02
CA GLU A 291 -15.04 -15.83 1.13
C GLU A 291 -15.89 -16.22 -0.09
N ILE A 292 -16.77 -15.32 -0.53
CA ILE A 292 -17.57 -15.52 -1.74
C ILE A 292 -16.66 -15.68 -2.96
N THR A 293 -15.65 -14.82 -3.09
CA THR A 293 -14.69 -14.87 -4.19
C THR A 293 -13.94 -16.22 -4.21
N ARG A 294 -13.44 -16.67 -3.06
CA ARG A 294 -12.77 -17.98 -2.94
C ARG A 294 -13.70 -19.14 -3.25
N ALA A 295 -14.96 -19.09 -2.79
CA ALA A 295 -15.95 -20.11 -3.13
C ALA A 295 -16.23 -20.18 -4.64
N CYS A 296 -16.31 -19.02 -5.31
CA CYS A 296 -16.44 -18.97 -6.77
C CYS A 296 -15.23 -19.59 -7.47
N GLU A 297 -14.01 -19.32 -6.98
CA GLU A 297 -12.78 -19.90 -7.53
C GLU A 297 -12.77 -21.44 -7.37
N ASP A 298 -13.16 -21.92 -6.19
CA ASP A 298 -13.21 -23.36 -5.92
C ASP A 298 -14.27 -24.05 -6.81
N ALA A 299 -15.46 -23.45 -6.95
CA ALA A 299 -16.49 -23.95 -7.86
C ALA A 299 -16.07 -23.93 -9.33
N ALA A 300 -15.33 -22.87 -9.74
CA ALA A 300 -14.80 -22.75 -11.09
C ALA A 300 -13.74 -23.82 -11.38
N LYS A 301 -12.81 -24.08 -10.45
CA LYS A 301 -11.81 -25.14 -10.57
C LYS A 301 -12.49 -26.50 -10.72
N GLU A 302 -13.47 -26.81 -9.89
CA GLU A 302 -14.23 -28.05 -9.96
C GLU A 302 -14.95 -28.23 -11.30
N ALA A 303 -15.57 -27.14 -11.80
CA ALA A 303 -16.23 -27.14 -13.09
C ALA A 303 -15.24 -27.41 -14.24
N VAL A 304 -14.05 -26.82 -14.23
CA VAL A 304 -13.02 -27.01 -15.26
C VAL A 304 -12.44 -28.44 -15.23
N LEU A 305 -12.16 -28.94 -14.02
CA LEU A 305 -11.46 -30.21 -13.87
C LEU A 305 -12.36 -31.43 -14.08
N HIS A 306 -13.66 -31.34 -13.71
CA HIS A 306 -14.53 -32.50 -13.63
C HIS A 306 -15.87 -32.39 -14.38
N HIS A 307 -16.20 -31.21 -14.93
CA HIS A 307 -17.52 -30.91 -15.50
C HIS A 307 -17.48 -30.16 -16.83
N ASP A 308 -16.46 -30.38 -17.66
CA ASP A 308 -16.29 -29.73 -18.98
C ASP A 308 -16.54 -28.23 -18.97
N SER A 309 -16.06 -27.55 -17.94
CA SER A 309 -16.27 -26.12 -17.70
C SER A 309 -17.74 -25.72 -17.50
N ASN A 310 -18.65 -26.64 -17.22
CA ASN A 310 -20.05 -26.40 -16.97
C ASN A 310 -20.30 -26.09 -15.49
N LEU A 311 -20.52 -24.82 -15.20
CA LEU A 311 -20.78 -24.35 -13.83
C LEU A 311 -22.26 -24.53 -13.49
N THR A 312 -22.53 -25.29 -12.44
CA THR A 312 -23.91 -25.57 -11.99
C THR A 312 -24.24 -24.86 -10.67
N THR A 313 -25.57 -24.71 -10.42
CA THR A 313 -26.03 -24.19 -9.12
C THR A 313 -25.52 -25.01 -7.97
N LYS A 314 -25.43 -26.36 -8.11
CA LYS A 314 -24.96 -27.25 -7.06
C LYS A 314 -23.50 -27.00 -6.70
N LEU A 315 -22.60 -26.90 -7.67
CA LEU A 315 -21.19 -26.61 -7.44
C LEU A 315 -21.00 -25.31 -6.67
N LEU A 316 -21.72 -24.25 -7.06
CA LEU A 316 -21.66 -22.97 -6.36
C LEU A 316 -22.21 -23.04 -4.93
N THR A 317 -23.37 -23.69 -4.73
CA THR A 317 -23.97 -23.80 -3.40
C THR A 317 -23.13 -24.66 -2.47
N ASP A 318 -22.52 -25.73 -2.96
CA ASP A 318 -21.67 -26.61 -2.17
C ASP A 318 -20.37 -25.89 -1.75
N ALA A 319 -19.72 -25.15 -2.67
CA ALA A 319 -18.54 -24.38 -2.39
C ALA A 319 -18.83 -23.24 -1.37
N LEU A 320 -19.98 -22.55 -1.49
CA LEU A 320 -20.40 -21.52 -0.54
C LEU A 320 -20.74 -22.11 0.83
N ALA A 321 -21.43 -23.25 0.88
CA ALA A 321 -21.77 -23.95 2.12
C ALA A 321 -20.51 -24.41 2.87
N TYR A 322 -19.48 -24.85 2.17
CA TYR A 322 -18.20 -25.23 2.77
C TYR A 322 -17.54 -24.08 3.54
N LYS A 323 -17.65 -22.84 3.04
CA LYS A 323 -17.10 -21.66 3.73
C LYS A 323 -17.82 -21.33 5.04
N HIS A 324 -19.12 -21.66 5.17
CA HIS A 324 -19.84 -21.48 6.43
C HIS A 324 -19.44 -22.46 7.54
N ILE A 325 -18.93 -23.62 7.18
CA ILE A 325 -18.58 -24.68 8.17
C ILE A 325 -17.20 -24.40 8.79
N HIS A 326 -16.33 -23.69 8.05
CA HIS A 326 -14.92 -23.47 8.41
C HIS A 326 -14.61 -22.04 8.85
N ASN A 327 -15.64 -21.25 9.11
CA ASN A 327 -15.63 -19.97 9.80
C ASN A 327 -16.29 -20.09 11.19
#